data_bfaf1e6db517c7100a5e2df7e3d94fb2
#
_entry.id   bfaf1e6db517c7100a5e2df7e3d94fb2
#
_cell.length_a   1.000
_cell.length_b   1.000
_cell.length_c   1.000
_cell.angle_alpha   90.00
_cell.angle_beta   90.00
_cell.angle_gamma   90.00
#
_symmetry.space_group_name_H-M   'P 1'
#
loop_
_entity.id
_entity.type
_entity.pdbx_description
1 polymer ?
#
loop_
_entity_poly.entity_id
_entity_poly.type
_entity_poly.pdbx_seq_one_letter_code
_entity_poly.pdbx_strand_id
1 'polypeptide(L)'
;MLKGKLVIKKQEEEGNYKFAGVKSYMTCGFKTVFGDDAELIASVALNLIVTTYPDNADYLQSFVYTYPDNREVKFWCINDVDHITFLLPSEY
;
A
#
# COMPACT_ATOMS: atom_id res chain seq x y z
N MET A 1 -6.92 -3.06 -14.60
CA MET A 1 -7.69 -1.93 -14.02
C MET A 1 -8.40 -2.37 -12.74
N LEU A 2 -8.35 -1.55 -11.73
CA LEU A 2 -9.02 -1.86 -10.47
C LEU A 2 -10.54 -1.80 -10.63
N LYS A 3 -11.24 -2.80 -10.09
CA LYS A 3 -12.70 -2.83 -10.10
C LYS A 3 -13.29 -2.04 -8.95
N GLY A 4 -12.54 -1.96 -7.84
CA GLY A 4 -12.93 -1.20 -6.67
C GLY A 4 -12.20 0.12 -6.59
N LYS A 5 -12.28 0.76 -5.43
CA LYS A 5 -11.68 2.07 -5.20
C LYS A 5 -10.57 1.98 -4.16
N LEU A 6 -9.39 2.46 -4.50
CA LEU A 6 -8.25 2.50 -3.59
C LEU A 6 -8.03 3.93 -3.10
N VAL A 7 -7.96 4.10 -1.79
CA VAL A 7 -7.72 5.38 -1.15
C VAL A 7 -6.50 5.27 -0.25
N ILE A 8 -5.57 6.21 -0.41
CA ILE A 8 -4.45 6.37 0.51
C ILE A 8 -4.91 7.28 1.65
N LYS A 9 -4.65 6.85 2.88
CA LYS A 9 -5.01 7.66 4.06
C LYS A 9 -3.87 8.65 4.33
N LYS A 10 -4.22 9.80 4.90
CA LYS A 10 -3.23 10.81 5.24
C LYS A 10 -2.26 10.23 6.27
N GLN A 11 -0.97 10.37 6.00
CA GLN A 11 0.05 9.94 6.95
C GLN A 11 0.03 10.82 8.20
N GLU A 12 0.41 10.25 9.34
CA GLU A 12 0.38 10.97 10.63
C GLU A 12 1.56 11.90 10.80
N GLU A 13 2.71 11.54 10.23
CA GLU A 13 3.93 12.32 10.36
C GLU A 13 4.59 12.45 9.00
N GLU A 14 5.49 13.41 8.88
CA GLU A 14 6.33 13.53 7.70
C GLU A 14 7.59 12.72 7.88
N GLY A 15 8.10 12.17 6.79
CA GLY A 15 9.36 11.44 6.79
C GLY A 15 10.14 11.80 5.53
N ASN A 16 11.11 10.97 5.20
CA ASN A 16 11.88 11.13 3.97
C ASN A 16 12.21 9.76 3.38
N TYR A 17 11.30 8.82 3.53
CA TYR A 17 11.49 7.47 3.03
C TYR A 17 11.26 7.42 1.53
N LYS A 18 12.08 6.64 0.85
CA LYS A 18 12.01 6.51 -0.60
C LYS A 18 11.23 5.23 -0.96
N PHE A 19 10.14 5.39 -1.68
CA PHE A 19 9.32 4.26 -2.12
C PHE A 19 9.54 3.90 -3.58
N ALA A 20 9.95 4.85 -4.42
CA ALA A 20 10.20 4.60 -5.84
C ALA A 20 11.51 3.85 -6.04
N GLY A 21 11.51 2.82 -6.89
CA GLY A 21 12.72 2.08 -7.24
C GLY A 21 13.24 1.15 -6.16
N VAL A 22 12.46 0.90 -5.12
CA VAL A 22 12.83 0.02 -4.00
C VAL A 22 12.17 -1.34 -4.21
N LYS A 23 12.85 -2.42 -3.78
CA LYS A 23 12.26 -3.76 -3.84
C LYS A 23 10.97 -3.81 -3.06
N SER A 24 9.96 -4.47 -3.63
CA SER A 24 8.66 -4.60 -2.97
C SER A 24 8.31 -6.06 -2.75
N TYR A 25 7.68 -6.34 -1.61
CA TYR A 25 7.21 -7.66 -1.22
C TYR A 25 5.75 -7.58 -0.82
N MET A 26 5.07 -8.71 -0.92
CA MET A 26 3.70 -8.86 -0.44
C MET A 26 3.65 -10.04 0.50
N THR A 27 2.99 -9.88 1.65
CA THR A 27 2.82 -10.99 2.59
C THR A 27 1.85 -12.01 2.03
N CYS A 28 1.85 -13.21 2.61
CA CYS A 28 0.89 -14.25 2.23
C CYS A 28 -0.55 -13.79 2.45
N GLY A 29 -0.82 -13.07 3.56
CA GLY A 29 -2.16 -12.55 3.85
C GLY A 29 -2.61 -11.55 2.81
N PHE A 30 -1.76 -10.63 2.41
CA PHE A 30 -2.06 -9.66 1.36
C PHE A 30 -2.41 -10.37 0.05
N LYS A 31 -1.58 -11.33 -0.35
CA LYS A 31 -1.81 -12.09 -1.58
C LYS A 31 -3.09 -12.91 -1.52
N THR A 32 -3.38 -13.49 -0.37
CA THR A 32 -4.58 -14.32 -0.20
C THR A 32 -5.85 -13.48 -0.30
N VAL A 33 -5.87 -12.32 0.36
CA VAL A 33 -7.04 -11.44 0.35
C VAL A 33 -7.33 -10.89 -1.04
N PHE A 34 -6.29 -10.42 -1.73
CA PHE A 34 -6.49 -9.77 -3.03
C PHE A 34 -6.38 -10.71 -4.23
N GLY A 35 -5.83 -11.90 -4.02
CA GLY A 35 -5.77 -12.91 -5.09
C GLY A 35 -5.07 -12.39 -6.33
N ASP A 36 -5.71 -12.57 -7.48
CA ASP A 36 -5.13 -12.16 -8.77
C ASP A 36 -4.95 -10.66 -8.91
N ASP A 37 -5.62 -9.87 -8.08
CA ASP A 37 -5.51 -8.41 -8.11
C ASP A 37 -4.39 -7.87 -7.22
N ALA A 38 -3.71 -8.73 -6.46
CA ALA A 38 -2.73 -8.29 -5.47
C ALA A 38 -1.61 -7.43 -6.08
N GLU A 39 -1.03 -7.87 -7.19
CA GLU A 39 0.04 -7.12 -7.83
C GLU A 39 -0.44 -5.76 -8.35
N LEU A 40 -1.61 -5.74 -8.95
CA LEU A 40 -2.18 -4.50 -9.47
C LEU A 40 -2.47 -3.52 -8.34
N ILE A 41 -3.07 -4.00 -7.25
CA ILE A 41 -3.38 -3.18 -6.09
C ILE A 41 -2.09 -2.62 -5.48
N ALA A 42 -1.06 -3.45 -5.31
CA ALA A 42 0.23 -3.01 -4.79
C ALA A 42 0.86 -1.95 -5.70
N SER A 43 0.79 -2.14 -7.01
CA SER A 43 1.34 -1.21 -7.98
C SER A 43 0.64 0.14 -7.93
N VAL A 44 -0.68 0.14 -7.89
CA VAL A 44 -1.46 1.39 -7.80
C VAL A 44 -1.20 2.08 -6.47
N ALA A 45 -1.12 1.32 -5.37
CA ALA A 45 -0.81 1.86 -4.06
C ALA A 45 0.55 2.54 -4.03
N LEU A 46 1.57 1.90 -4.61
CA LEU A 46 2.91 2.48 -4.70
C LEU A 46 2.89 3.79 -5.47
N ASN A 47 2.18 3.83 -6.59
CA ASN A 47 2.05 5.03 -7.39
C ASN A 47 1.38 6.16 -6.59
N LEU A 48 0.36 5.83 -5.79
CA LEU A 48 -0.30 6.81 -4.93
C LEU A 48 0.66 7.39 -3.89
N ILE A 49 1.52 6.57 -3.29
CA ILE A 49 2.51 7.05 -2.33
C ILE A 49 3.45 8.05 -3.01
N VAL A 50 4.00 7.67 -4.15
CA VAL A 50 5.00 8.48 -4.85
C VAL A 50 4.40 9.80 -5.32
N THR A 51 3.15 9.80 -5.79
CA THR A 51 2.51 11.01 -6.30
C THR A 51 1.97 11.90 -5.18
N THR A 52 1.50 11.30 -4.07
CA THR A 52 0.95 12.05 -2.95
C THR A 52 2.05 12.64 -2.07
N TYR A 53 3.12 11.89 -1.84
CA TYR A 53 4.23 12.29 -0.97
C TYR A 53 5.56 12.16 -1.71
N PRO A 54 5.84 13.02 -2.70
CA PRO A 54 7.07 12.87 -3.50
C PRO A 54 8.36 13.10 -2.71
N ASP A 55 8.31 13.91 -1.66
CA ASP A 55 9.52 14.28 -0.90
C ASP A 55 9.45 14.03 0.59
N ASN A 56 8.27 13.70 1.11
CA ASN A 56 8.06 13.66 2.56
C ASN A 56 7.30 12.43 3.03
N ALA A 57 7.45 11.31 2.33
CA ALA A 57 6.75 10.08 2.69
C ALA A 57 7.23 9.52 4.03
N ASP A 58 6.28 9.17 4.89
CA ASP A 58 6.54 8.46 6.12
C ASP A 58 6.80 6.98 5.84
N TYR A 59 7.39 6.26 6.78
CA TYR A 59 7.71 4.85 6.60
C TYR A 59 6.46 3.97 6.49
N LEU A 60 5.36 4.38 7.12
CA LEU A 60 4.10 3.64 7.12
C LEU A 60 3.07 4.38 6.30
N GLN A 61 2.55 3.71 5.28
CA GLN A 61 1.46 4.23 4.46
C GLN A 61 0.26 3.31 4.61
N SER A 62 -0.90 3.90 4.84
CA SER A 62 -2.14 3.17 5.12
C SER A 62 -3.15 3.37 4.00
N PHE A 63 -3.86 2.30 3.64
CA PHE A 63 -4.80 2.30 2.52
C PHE A 63 -6.10 1.63 2.90
N VAL A 64 -7.16 2.02 2.18
CA VAL A 64 -8.43 1.29 2.20
C VAL A 64 -8.81 0.98 0.76
N TYR A 65 -9.08 -0.30 0.49
CA TYR A 65 -9.61 -0.74 -0.78
C TYR A 65 -11.08 -1.11 -0.60
N THR A 66 -11.96 -0.46 -1.37
CA THR A 66 -13.40 -0.72 -1.32
C THR A 66 -13.79 -1.51 -2.58
N TYR A 67 -14.32 -2.71 -2.37
CA TYR A 67 -14.83 -3.54 -3.45
C TYR A 67 -16.13 -2.97 -4.02
N PRO A 68 -16.53 -3.38 -5.23
CA PRO A 68 -17.80 -2.91 -5.80
C PRO A 68 -19.02 -3.20 -4.95
N ASP A 69 -18.96 -4.23 -4.09
CA ASP A 69 -20.05 -4.57 -3.16
C ASP A 69 -19.95 -3.83 -1.82
N ASN A 70 -19.10 -2.79 -1.75
CA ASN A 70 -18.87 -1.95 -0.58
C ASN A 70 -18.11 -2.60 0.57
N ARG A 71 -17.59 -3.83 0.42
CA ARG A 71 -16.67 -4.39 1.42
C ARG A 71 -15.37 -3.59 1.40
N GLU A 72 -14.81 -3.37 2.57
CA GLU A 72 -13.55 -2.65 2.70
C GLU A 72 -12.46 -3.56 3.24
N VAL A 73 -11.26 -3.42 2.69
CA VAL A 73 -10.06 -4.08 3.21
C VAL A 73 -9.01 -3.01 3.45
N LYS A 74 -8.50 -2.97 4.68
CA LYS A 74 -7.41 -2.07 5.04
C LYS A 74 -6.09 -2.81 4.85
N PHE A 75 -5.08 -2.10 4.37
CA PHE A 75 -3.74 -2.67 4.29
C PHE A 75 -2.70 -1.56 4.44
N TRP A 76 -1.48 -1.97 4.70
CA TRP A 76 -0.36 -1.06 4.91
C TRP A 76 0.75 -1.34 3.92
N CYS A 77 1.57 -0.32 3.66
CA CYS A 77 2.86 -0.45 3.01
C CYS A 77 3.91 0.11 3.96
N ILE A 78 4.86 -0.72 4.36
CA ILE A 78 5.91 -0.34 5.30
C ILE A 78 7.24 -0.30 4.57
N ASN A 79 7.99 0.79 4.79
CA ASN A 79 9.32 0.98 4.23
C ASN A 79 10.38 0.61 5.27
N ASP A 80 11.21 -0.39 4.94
CA ASP A 80 12.31 -0.85 5.78
C ASP A 80 13.66 -0.38 5.23
N VAL A 81 13.68 0.75 4.56
CA VAL A 81 14.84 1.41 3.96
C VAL A 81 15.28 0.75 2.64
N ASP A 82 15.63 -0.53 2.66
CA ASP A 82 16.10 -1.24 1.46
C ASP A 82 15.00 -2.01 0.73
N HIS A 83 13.81 -2.08 1.32
CA HIS A 83 12.64 -2.72 0.68
C HIS A 83 11.35 -2.18 1.29
N ILE A 84 10.24 -2.43 0.60
CA ILE A 84 8.90 -2.10 1.09
C ILE A 84 8.07 -3.37 1.12
N THR A 85 7.10 -3.44 2.05
CA THR A 85 6.25 -4.61 2.22
C THR A 85 4.80 -4.19 2.27
N PHE A 86 3.96 -4.82 1.45
CA PHE A 86 2.50 -4.68 1.52
C PHE A 86 1.97 -5.79 2.41
N LEU A 87 1.18 -5.42 3.42
CA LEU A 87 0.70 -6.37 4.42
C LEU A 87 -0.65 -5.94 4.98
N LEU A 88 -1.33 -6.90 5.60
CA LEU A 88 -2.53 -6.60 6.37
C LEU A 88 -2.12 -6.14 7.77
N PRO A 89 -2.87 -5.22 8.40
CA PRO A 89 -2.52 -4.77 9.76
C PRO A 89 -2.39 -5.91 10.77
N SER A 90 -3.16 -6.98 10.60
CA SER A 90 -3.10 -8.13 11.50
C SER A 90 -1.80 -8.93 11.38
N GLU A 91 -1.01 -8.67 10.38
CA GLU A 91 0.26 -9.38 10.15
C GLU A 91 1.47 -8.62 10.68
N TYR A 92 1.23 -7.46 11.20
CA TYR A 92 2.33 -6.59 11.66
C TYR A 92 2.92 -7.04 12.99
#